data_9577acd0fa7fe973f47d85661659ab17
#
_entry.id   9577acd0fa7fe973f47d85661659ab17
#
_cell.length_a   1.000
_cell.length_b   1.000
_cell.length_c   1.000
_cell.angle_alpha   90.00
_cell.angle_beta   90.00
_cell.angle_gamma   90.00
#
_symmetry.space_group_name_H-M   'P 1'
#
loop_
_entity.id
_entity.type
_entity.pdbx_description
1 polymer ?
#
loop_
_entity_poly.entity_id
_entity_poly.type
_entity_poly.pdbx_seq_one_letter_code
_entity_poly.pdbx_strand_id
1 'polypeptide(L)'
;VTGLISPEKGSIFIGGENVNDYPIFLRTTKFKIGYVPQYGGYFYDLTLFENLKAVGEILINNPRDRIEKINYLSSKFDLEPIRDIKAKFLSGGQKKKLVIAMALLGDPELLLLDECFAALDVMTIKMLQQIIVNLQSENRITICICDHQARDLLTCVDVAVVLSGGKVIAKGTPSELVKNPNAQTAYFGDSFKFN
;
A
#
# COMPACT_ATOMS: atom_id res chain seq x y z
N VAL A 1 -11.02 0.42 -7.62
CA VAL A 1 -10.45 1.78 -7.62
C VAL A 1 -9.50 1.95 -8.80
N THR A 2 -8.49 1.09 -8.93
CA THR A 2 -7.47 1.18 -10.01
C THR A 2 -8.04 1.09 -11.44
N GLY A 3 -9.21 0.48 -11.65
CA GLY A 3 -9.81 0.31 -12.97
C GLY A 3 -9.43 -1.00 -13.67
N LEU A 4 -8.79 -1.94 -12.97
CA LEU A 4 -8.53 -3.30 -13.48
C LEU A 4 -9.84 -4.07 -13.74
N ILE A 5 -10.87 -3.79 -12.95
CA ILE A 5 -12.21 -4.38 -13.09
C ILE A 5 -13.20 -3.23 -13.09
N SER A 6 -14.15 -3.26 -14.02
CA SER A 6 -15.26 -2.33 -14.06
C SER A 6 -16.38 -2.78 -13.14
N PRO A 7 -17.03 -1.87 -12.39
CA PRO A 7 -18.19 -2.22 -11.58
C PRO A 7 -19.37 -2.58 -12.48
N GLU A 8 -20.13 -3.61 -12.11
CA GLU A 8 -21.39 -3.95 -12.82
C GLU A 8 -22.46 -2.88 -12.60
N LYS A 9 -22.47 -2.26 -11.42
CA LYS A 9 -23.39 -1.18 -11.03
C LYS A 9 -22.69 -0.20 -10.12
N GLY A 10 -23.16 1.05 -10.13
CA GLY A 10 -22.64 2.12 -9.29
C GLY A 10 -21.51 2.90 -9.96
N SER A 11 -20.96 3.85 -9.22
CA SER A 11 -19.96 4.79 -9.73
C SER A 11 -18.82 4.92 -8.73
N ILE A 12 -17.61 5.09 -9.25
CA ILE A 12 -16.39 5.35 -8.49
C ILE A 12 -16.01 6.81 -8.72
N PHE A 13 -15.86 7.55 -7.62
CA PHE A 13 -15.43 8.94 -7.66
C PHE A 13 -14.06 9.10 -7.00
N ILE A 14 -13.17 9.84 -7.65
CA ILE A 14 -11.85 10.22 -7.11
C ILE A 14 -11.74 11.74 -7.27
N GLY A 15 -11.50 12.46 -6.17
CA GLY A 15 -11.46 13.92 -6.20
C GLY A 15 -12.76 14.59 -6.70
N GLY A 16 -13.92 13.92 -6.50
CA GLY A 16 -15.22 14.41 -6.99
C GLY A 16 -15.52 14.08 -8.46
N GLU A 17 -14.59 13.48 -9.19
CA GLU A 17 -14.76 13.11 -10.60
C GLU A 17 -15.12 11.64 -10.75
N ASN A 18 -16.13 11.34 -11.59
CA ASN A 18 -16.50 9.96 -11.93
C ASN A 18 -15.43 9.34 -12.84
N VAL A 19 -14.83 8.23 -12.40
CA VAL A 19 -13.71 7.60 -13.09
C VAL A 19 -14.05 6.25 -13.73
N ASN A 20 -15.32 5.89 -13.82
CA ASN A 20 -15.71 4.57 -14.34
C ASN A 20 -15.12 4.28 -15.73
N ASP A 21 -15.14 5.26 -16.63
CA ASP A 21 -14.67 5.13 -18.01
C ASP A 21 -13.16 5.39 -18.19
N TYR A 22 -12.47 5.73 -17.09
CA TYR A 22 -11.04 6.01 -17.17
C TYR A 22 -10.23 4.72 -17.14
N PRO A 23 -9.35 4.51 -18.12
CA PRO A 23 -8.42 3.39 -18.09
C PRO A 23 -7.42 3.53 -16.93
N ILE A 24 -6.84 2.41 -16.51
CA ILE A 24 -5.96 2.34 -15.34
C ILE A 24 -4.81 3.36 -15.38
N PHE A 25 -4.16 3.53 -16.54
CA PHE A 25 -3.02 4.44 -16.66
C PHE A 25 -3.44 5.90 -16.43
N LEU A 26 -4.63 6.28 -16.87
CA LEU A 26 -5.15 7.63 -16.66
C LEU A 26 -5.56 7.86 -15.20
N ARG A 27 -6.16 6.85 -14.55
CA ARG A 27 -6.47 6.95 -13.11
C ARG A 27 -5.19 7.10 -12.29
N THR A 28 -4.17 6.28 -12.56
CA THR A 28 -2.92 6.31 -11.78
C THR A 28 -2.15 7.61 -11.99
N THR A 29 -2.07 8.12 -13.22
CA THR A 29 -1.32 9.36 -13.50
C THR A 29 -2.08 10.61 -13.08
N LYS A 30 -3.36 10.75 -13.45
CA LYS A 30 -4.17 11.94 -13.16
C LYS A 30 -4.45 12.13 -11.68
N PHE A 31 -4.75 11.04 -10.96
CA PHE A 31 -5.08 11.08 -9.53
C PHE A 31 -3.94 10.63 -8.64
N LYS A 32 -2.74 10.51 -9.20
CA LYS A 32 -1.53 10.15 -8.47
C LYS A 32 -1.74 8.95 -7.53
N ILE A 33 -2.19 7.84 -8.10
CA ILE A 33 -2.44 6.61 -7.34
C ILE A 33 -1.20 5.73 -7.39
N GLY A 34 -0.58 5.46 -6.24
CA GLY A 34 0.40 4.41 -6.05
C GLY A 34 -0.29 3.09 -5.72
N TYR A 35 0.20 1.98 -6.27
CA TYR A 35 -0.36 0.66 -5.98
C TYR A 35 0.75 -0.34 -5.63
N VAL A 36 0.58 -1.02 -4.52
CA VAL A 36 1.45 -2.09 -4.03
C VAL A 36 0.65 -3.39 -4.07
N PRO A 37 0.93 -4.30 -5.01
CA PRO A 37 0.22 -5.56 -5.12
C PRO A 37 0.60 -6.54 -4.00
N GLN A 38 -0.26 -7.55 -3.81
CA GLN A 38 -0.04 -8.65 -2.89
C GLN A 38 1.28 -9.38 -3.21
N TYR A 39 1.48 -9.71 -4.49
CA TYR A 39 2.67 -10.43 -5.00
C TYR A 39 3.34 -9.65 -6.14
N GLY A 40 4.66 -9.79 -6.25
CA GLY A 40 5.44 -9.20 -7.34
C GLY A 40 5.54 -7.68 -7.22
N GLY A 41 5.32 -6.98 -8.34
CA GLY A 41 5.47 -5.52 -8.43
C GLY A 41 6.92 -5.08 -8.59
N TYR A 42 7.86 -5.99 -8.91
CA TYR A 42 9.27 -5.71 -9.14
C TYR A 42 9.86 -6.66 -10.20
N PHE A 43 10.98 -6.26 -10.78
CA PHE A 43 11.72 -7.06 -11.78
C PHE A 43 12.72 -7.97 -11.08
N TYR A 44 12.50 -9.27 -11.16
CA TYR A 44 13.23 -10.32 -10.43
C TYR A 44 14.73 -10.31 -10.64
N ASP A 45 15.18 -10.12 -11.88
CA ASP A 45 16.59 -10.22 -12.28
C ASP A 45 17.34 -8.90 -12.22
N LEU A 46 16.64 -7.79 -12.01
CA LEU A 46 17.24 -6.49 -11.73
C LEU A 46 17.63 -6.38 -10.25
N THR A 47 18.67 -5.60 -9.97
CA THR A 47 19.04 -5.22 -8.61
C THR A 47 17.95 -4.32 -8.02
N LEU A 48 17.99 -4.11 -6.71
CA LEU A 48 17.11 -3.17 -6.02
C LEU A 48 17.19 -1.77 -6.65
N PHE A 49 18.40 -1.27 -6.85
CA PHE A 49 18.62 0.04 -7.45
C PHE A 49 18.12 0.13 -8.90
N GLU A 50 18.36 -0.91 -9.70
CA GLU A 50 17.87 -0.97 -11.09
C GLU A 50 16.34 -1.00 -11.15
N ASN A 51 15.66 -1.65 -10.19
CA ASN A 51 14.21 -1.61 -10.06
C ASN A 51 13.70 -0.18 -9.83
N LEU A 52 14.28 0.52 -8.85
CA LEU A 52 13.92 1.92 -8.56
C LEU A 52 14.23 2.83 -9.76
N LYS A 53 15.36 2.61 -10.43
CA LYS A 53 15.76 3.37 -11.60
C LYS A 53 14.80 3.16 -12.77
N ALA A 54 14.42 1.94 -13.07
CA ALA A 54 13.51 1.61 -14.18
C ALA A 54 12.15 2.29 -14.00
N VAL A 55 11.57 2.25 -12.79
CA VAL A 55 10.31 2.94 -12.51
C VAL A 55 10.49 4.46 -12.48
N GLY A 56 11.60 4.93 -11.91
CA GLY A 56 11.93 6.36 -11.88
C GLY A 56 12.09 6.96 -13.29
N GLU A 57 12.61 6.21 -14.26
CA GLU A 57 12.73 6.65 -15.67
C GLU A 57 11.37 6.87 -16.34
N ILE A 58 10.34 6.14 -15.92
CA ILE A 58 8.98 6.29 -16.41
C ILE A 58 8.28 7.49 -15.75
N LEU A 59 8.53 7.73 -14.46
CA LEU A 59 7.74 8.67 -13.66
C LEU A 59 8.40 10.04 -13.53
N ILE A 60 9.73 10.14 -13.60
CA ILE A 60 10.49 11.36 -13.32
C ILE A 60 11.37 11.70 -14.52
N ASN A 61 11.01 12.72 -15.28
CA ASN A 61 11.69 13.12 -16.50
C ASN A 61 13.13 13.64 -16.25
N ASN A 62 13.30 14.48 -15.21
CA ASN A 62 14.61 15.05 -14.89
C ASN A 62 15.54 14.01 -14.27
N PRO A 63 16.71 13.72 -14.83
CA PRO A 63 17.63 12.72 -14.29
C PRO A 63 18.19 13.05 -12.89
N ARG A 64 18.35 14.34 -12.56
CA ARG A 64 18.84 14.76 -11.23
C ARG A 64 17.80 14.50 -10.17
N ASP A 65 16.57 15.00 -10.38
CA ASP A 65 15.45 14.82 -9.46
C ASP A 65 15.15 13.34 -9.24
N ARG A 66 15.28 12.53 -10.30
CA ARG A 66 15.13 11.07 -10.25
C ARG A 66 16.14 10.43 -9.29
N ILE A 67 17.42 10.73 -9.45
CA ILE A 67 18.48 10.17 -8.60
C ILE A 67 18.34 10.64 -7.15
N GLU A 68 18.02 11.91 -6.94
CA GLU A 68 17.76 12.47 -5.61
C GLU A 68 16.60 11.74 -4.93
N LYS A 69 15.48 11.55 -5.65
CA LYS A 69 14.32 10.84 -5.14
C LYS A 69 14.61 9.38 -4.82
N ILE A 70 15.33 8.68 -5.70
CA ILE A 70 15.76 7.28 -5.47
C ILE A 70 16.63 7.19 -4.22
N ASN A 71 17.64 8.05 -4.08
CA ASN A 71 18.51 8.05 -2.92
C ASN A 71 17.74 8.38 -1.62
N TYR A 72 16.86 9.38 -1.66
CA TYR A 72 15.98 9.72 -0.54
C TYR A 72 15.14 8.52 -0.08
N LEU A 73 14.46 7.83 -1.01
CA LEU A 73 13.64 6.67 -0.69
C LEU A 73 14.49 5.48 -0.25
N SER A 74 15.66 5.27 -0.85
CA SER A 74 16.58 4.20 -0.43
C SER A 74 17.05 4.41 1.01
N SER A 75 17.38 5.63 1.39
CA SER A 75 17.74 5.97 2.77
C SER A 75 16.54 5.83 3.72
N LYS A 76 15.38 6.40 3.36
CA LYS A 76 14.15 6.36 4.18
C LYS A 76 13.70 4.93 4.51
N PHE A 77 13.96 3.97 3.62
CA PHE A 77 13.56 2.56 3.78
C PHE A 77 14.72 1.62 4.16
N ASP A 78 15.91 2.13 4.49
CA ASP A 78 17.13 1.36 4.79
C ASP A 78 17.48 0.35 3.67
N LEU A 79 17.42 0.79 2.42
CA LEU A 79 17.67 -0.04 1.25
C LEU A 79 19.08 0.14 0.68
N GLU A 80 19.82 1.16 1.10
CA GLU A 80 21.17 1.47 0.60
C GLU A 80 22.16 0.31 0.74
N PRO A 81 22.22 -0.42 1.88
CA PRO A 81 23.19 -1.51 2.05
C PRO A 81 22.95 -2.70 1.10
N ILE A 82 21.74 -2.81 0.53
CA ILE A 82 21.32 -3.93 -0.31
C ILE A 82 21.03 -3.51 -1.75
N ARG A 83 21.44 -2.29 -2.13
CA ARG A 83 21.10 -1.67 -3.43
C ARG A 83 21.50 -2.49 -4.66
N ASP A 84 22.61 -3.21 -4.56
CA ASP A 84 23.19 -4.00 -5.67
C ASP A 84 22.77 -5.48 -5.62
N ILE A 85 21.91 -5.86 -4.69
CA ILE A 85 21.37 -7.21 -4.59
C ILE A 85 20.18 -7.34 -5.56
N LYS A 86 20.17 -8.42 -6.36
CA LYS A 86 19.04 -8.72 -7.25
C LYS A 86 17.77 -8.97 -6.44
N ALA A 87 16.65 -8.44 -6.93
CA ALA A 87 15.37 -8.49 -6.20
C ALA A 87 14.90 -9.91 -5.84
N LYS A 88 15.25 -10.92 -6.64
CA LYS A 88 14.93 -12.32 -6.35
C LYS A 88 15.58 -12.84 -5.05
N PHE A 89 16.71 -12.27 -4.63
CA PHE A 89 17.44 -12.67 -3.43
C PHE A 89 17.08 -11.86 -2.18
N LEU A 90 16.23 -10.84 -2.31
CA LEU A 90 15.75 -10.05 -1.18
C LEU A 90 14.81 -10.88 -0.29
N SER A 91 14.82 -10.60 1.02
CA SER A 91 13.83 -11.14 1.95
C SER A 91 12.42 -10.61 1.65
N GLY A 92 11.38 -11.22 2.22
CA GLY A 92 10.00 -10.76 2.05
C GLY A 92 9.81 -9.29 2.46
N GLY A 93 10.34 -8.89 3.62
CA GLY A 93 10.29 -7.51 4.09
C GLY A 93 11.07 -6.54 3.20
N GLN A 94 12.25 -6.93 2.71
CA GLN A 94 13.04 -6.12 1.77
C GLN A 94 12.31 -5.93 0.43
N LYS A 95 11.68 -6.98 -0.08
CA LYS A 95 10.82 -6.90 -1.28
C LYS A 95 9.65 -5.95 -1.07
N LYS A 96 8.98 -6.04 0.07
CA LYS A 96 7.86 -5.14 0.39
C LYS A 96 8.31 -3.69 0.49
N LYS A 97 9.44 -3.41 1.16
CA LYS A 97 10.07 -2.06 1.20
C LYS A 97 10.37 -1.55 -0.21
N LEU A 98 10.96 -2.39 -1.07
CA LEU A 98 11.26 -2.02 -2.46
C LEU A 98 10.00 -1.63 -3.23
N VAL A 99 8.94 -2.43 -3.18
CA VAL A 99 7.69 -2.16 -3.93
C VAL A 99 7.01 -0.89 -3.41
N ILE A 100 7.01 -0.66 -2.09
CA ILE A 100 6.48 0.59 -1.51
C ILE A 100 7.32 1.78 -1.99
N ALA A 101 8.66 1.69 -1.95
CA ALA A 101 9.54 2.74 -2.43
C ALA A 101 9.31 3.05 -3.92
N MET A 102 9.11 2.02 -4.75
CA MET A 102 8.76 2.18 -6.17
C MET A 102 7.42 2.90 -6.35
N ALA A 103 6.39 2.55 -5.57
CA ALA A 103 5.09 3.21 -5.62
C ALA A 103 5.15 4.70 -5.19
N LEU A 104 6.11 5.07 -4.34
CA LEU A 104 6.31 6.44 -3.87
C LEU A 104 7.13 7.32 -4.83
N LEU A 105 7.77 6.76 -5.85
CA LEU A 105 8.53 7.55 -6.84
C LEU A 105 7.66 8.56 -7.58
N GLY A 106 6.38 8.26 -7.78
CA GLY A 106 5.43 9.13 -8.47
C GLY A 106 4.74 10.16 -7.56
N ASP A 107 5.18 10.36 -6.33
CA ASP A 107 4.56 11.26 -5.34
C ASP A 107 3.03 11.05 -5.25
N PRO A 108 2.57 9.84 -4.88
CA PRO A 108 1.15 9.53 -4.87
C PRO A 108 0.41 10.35 -3.81
N GLU A 109 -0.83 10.75 -4.12
CA GLU A 109 -1.78 11.32 -3.17
C GLU A 109 -2.66 10.23 -2.52
N LEU A 110 -2.82 9.10 -3.22
CA LEU A 110 -3.49 7.88 -2.73
C LEU A 110 -2.56 6.68 -2.91
N LEU A 111 -2.28 5.95 -1.83
CA LEU A 111 -1.51 4.71 -1.86
C LEU A 111 -2.42 3.53 -1.52
N LEU A 112 -2.51 2.59 -2.45
CA LEU A 112 -3.29 1.35 -2.28
C LEU A 112 -2.32 0.22 -1.94
N LEU A 113 -2.53 -0.44 -0.80
CA LEU A 113 -1.72 -1.56 -0.32
C LEU A 113 -2.59 -2.81 -0.26
N ASP A 114 -2.20 -3.85 -0.99
CA ASP A 114 -2.91 -5.11 -1.06
C ASP A 114 -2.12 -6.19 -0.32
N GLU A 115 -2.70 -6.73 0.77
CA GLU A 115 -2.12 -7.71 1.68
C GLU A 115 -0.64 -7.41 2.04
N CYS A 116 -0.41 -6.21 2.55
CA CYS A 116 0.97 -5.75 2.80
C CYS A 116 1.64 -6.42 4.00
N PHE A 117 0.89 -7.04 4.89
CA PHE A 117 1.42 -7.74 6.07
C PHE A 117 1.56 -9.26 5.87
N ALA A 118 1.02 -9.82 4.78
CA ALA A 118 1.01 -11.25 4.54
C ALA A 118 2.42 -11.87 4.48
N ALA A 119 2.59 -13.01 5.18
CA ALA A 119 3.82 -13.81 5.20
C ALA A 119 5.08 -13.05 5.68
N LEU A 120 4.91 -12.07 6.56
CA LEU A 120 6.00 -11.33 7.18
C LEU A 120 6.15 -11.70 8.67
N ASP A 121 7.36 -11.55 9.18
CA ASP A 121 7.63 -11.68 10.60
C ASP A 121 7.14 -10.44 11.39
N VAL A 122 6.96 -10.61 12.70
CA VAL A 122 6.40 -9.58 13.59
C VAL A 122 7.20 -8.27 13.56
N MET A 123 8.53 -8.35 13.46
CA MET A 123 9.38 -7.14 13.44
C MET A 123 9.20 -6.37 12.13
N THR A 124 9.12 -7.10 11.02
CA THR A 124 8.86 -6.51 9.70
C THR A 124 7.47 -5.87 9.63
N ILE A 125 6.44 -6.51 10.21
CA ILE A 125 5.09 -5.93 10.30
C ILE A 125 5.11 -4.61 11.08
N LYS A 126 5.70 -4.58 12.28
CA LYS A 126 5.81 -3.35 13.09
C LYS A 126 6.53 -2.22 12.35
N MET A 127 7.61 -2.55 11.65
CA MET A 127 8.33 -1.58 10.83
C MET A 127 7.44 -1.03 9.71
N LEU A 128 6.69 -1.88 9.01
CA LEU A 128 5.77 -1.43 7.94
C LEU A 128 4.63 -0.58 8.49
N GLN A 129 4.05 -0.93 9.65
CA GLN A 129 3.05 -0.12 10.33
C GLN A 129 3.59 1.29 10.62
N GLN A 130 4.82 1.40 11.13
CA GLN A 130 5.44 2.70 11.38
C GLN A 130 5.68 3.48 10.09
N ILE A 131 6.11 2.83 9.01
CA ILE A 131 6.26 3.44 7.69
C ILE A 131 4.92 3.99 7.20
N ILE A 132 3.84 3.22 7.29
CA ILE A 132 2.49 3.59 6.86
C ILE A 132 2.02 4.84 7.63
N VAL A 133 2.15 4.83 8.96
CA VAL A 133 1.77 5.96 9.81
C VAL A 133 2.60 7.21 9.46
N ASN A 134 3.91 7.07 9.27
CA ASN A 134 4.77 8.20 8.90
C ASN A 134 4.45 8.77 7.51
N LEU A 135 4.12 7.92 6.53
CA LEU A 135 3.70 8.37 5.19
C LEU A 135 2.42 9.20 5.25
N GLN A 136 1.46 8.83 6.08
CA GLN A 136 0.22 9.58 6.27
C GLN A 136 0.49 10.91 7.00
N SER A 137 1.21 10.88 8.12
CA SER A 137 1.41 12.06 8.97
C SER A 137 2.36 13.10 8.36
N GLU A 138 3.46 12.67 7.76
CA GLU A 138 4.49 13.56 7.20
C GLU A 138 4.16 14.00 5.77
N ASN A 139 3.71 13.07 4.93
CA ASN A 139 3.51 13.31 3.49
C ASN A 139 2.05 13.59 3.13
N ARG A 140 1.11 13.48 4.07
CA ARG A 140 -0.34 13.64 3.87
C ARG A 140 -0.91 12.72 2.79
N ILE A 141 -0.31 11.54 2.60
CA ILE A 141 -0.78 10.55 1.65
C ILE A 141 -2.01 9.86 2.23
N THR A 142 -3.09 9.78 1.48
CA THR A 142 -4.22 8.92 1.84
C THR A 142 -3.83 7.47 1.58
N ILE A 143 -3.94 6.59 2.59
CA ILE A 143 -3.55 5.18 2.45
C ILE A 143 -4.78 4.30 2.61
N CYS A 144 -5.01 3.42 1.63
CA CYS A 144 -6.05 2.40 1.69
C CYS A 144 -5.39 1.01 1.71
N ILE A 145 -5.64 0.25 2.76
CA ILE A 145 -5.05 -1.07 2.98
C ILE A 145 -6.14 -2.12 2.93
N CYS A 146 -5.97 -3.15 2.08
CA CYS A 146 -6.75 -4.37 2.12
C CYS A 146 -5.89 -5.46 2.74
N ASP A 147 -6.28 -6.00 3.89
CA ASP A 147 -5.53 -7.07 4.53
C ASP A 147 -6.49 -7.94 5.38
N HIS A 148 -6.16 -9.21 5.51
CA HIS A 148 -6.91 -10.15 6.34
C HIS A 148 -6.32 -10.29 7.77
N GLN A 149 -5.16 -9.70 8.03
CA GLN A 149 -4.53 -9.67 9.37
C GLN A 149 -5.10 -8.52 10.20
N ALA A 150 -6.35 -8.68 10.68
CA ALA A 150 -7.11 -7.63 11.36
C ALA A 150 -6.35 -6.97 12.50
N ARG A 151 -5.66 -7.76 13.34
CA ARG A 151 -4.94 -7.23 14.51
C ARG A 151 -3.87 -6.22 14.08
N ASP A 152 -3.08 -6.58 13.08
CA ASP A 152 -1.99 -5.74 12.58
C ASP A 152 -2.53 -4.53 11.82
N LEU A 153 -3.59 -4.73 11.03
CA LEU A 153 -4.24 -3.64 10.31
C LEU A 153 -4.81 -2.58 11.25
N LEU A 154 -5.58 -2.99 12.26
CA LEU A 154 -6.28 -2.06 13.15
C LEU A 154 -5.34 -1.20 14.02
N THR A 155 -4.06 -1.56 14.14
CA THR A 155 -3.08 -0.74 14.89
C THR A 155 -2.54 0.46 14.12
N CYS A 156 -2.76 0.53 12.80
CA CYS A 156 -2.15 1.57 11.94
C CYS A 156 -3.16 2.30 11.04
N VAL A 157 -4.46 2.16 11.29
CA VAL A 157 -5.51 2.82 10.50
C VAL A 157 -6.42 3.68 11.38
N ASP A 158 -6.94 4.77 10.82
CA ASP A 158 -7.89 5.67 11.49
C ASP A 158 -9.32 5.11 11.42
N VAL A 159 -9.68 4.53 10.28
CA VAL A 159 -11.01 3.98 9.99
C VAL A 159 -10.85 2.67 9.23
N ALA A 160 -11.66 1.68 9.56
CA ALA A 160 -11.69 0.43 8.81
C ALA A 160 -13.12 0.05 8.40
N VAL A 161 -13.21 -0.80 7.38
CA VAL A 161 -14.45 -1.36 6.84
C VAL A 161 -14.32 -2.87 6.84
N VAL A 162 -15.27 -3.56 7.45
CA VAL A 162 -15.34 -5.02 7.43
C VAL A 162 -16.24 -5.46 6.29
N LEU A 163 -15.69 -6.27 5.39
CA LEU A 163 -16.40 -6.86 4.25
C LEU A 163 -16.60 -8.36 4.48
N SER A 164 -17.81 -8.86 4.29
CA SER A 164 -18.12 -10.30 4.32
C SER A 164 -19.26 -10.60 3.36
N GLY A 165 -19.16 -11.69 2.60
CA GLY A 165 -20.18 -12.09 1.62
C GLY A 165 -20.52 -11.01 0.59
N GLY A 166 -19.54 -10.18 0.17
CA GLY A 166 -19.73 -9.08 -0.78
C GLY A 166 -20.47 -7.87 -0.21
N LYS A 167 -20.67 -7.78 1.11
CA LYS A 167 -21.38 -6.68 1.77
C LYS A 167 -20.51 -6.00 2.81
N VAL A 168 -20.75 -4.70 3.02
CA VAL A 168 -20.19 -3.95 4.16
C VAL A 168 -20.96 -4.39 5.41
N ILE A 169 -20.27 -5.02 6.35
CA ILE A 169 -20.83 -5.52 7.61
C ILE A 169 -20.72 -4.48 8.71
N ALA A 170 -19.60 -3.78 8.76
CA ALA A 170 -19.36 -2.73 9.74
C ALA A 170 -18.35 -1.71 9.17
N LYS A 171 -18.44 -0.48 9.67
CA LYS A 171 -17.49 0.61 9.39
C LYS A 171 -17.32 1.45 10.64
N GLY A 172 -16.10 1.84 10.96
CA GLY A 172 -15.81 2.71 12.11
C GLY A 172 -14.32 2.75 12.43
N THR A 173 -14.00 3.39 13.52
CA THR A 173 -12.66 3.36 14.12
C THR A 173 -12.32 1.95 14.62
N PRO A 174 -11.04 1.59 14.79
CA PRO A 174 -10.65 0.32 15.38
C PRO A 174 -11.39 -0.03 16.67
N SER A 175 -11.51 0.94 17.59
CA SER A 175 -12.20 0.77 18.88
C SER A 175 -13.70 0.50 18.75
N GLU A 176 -14.35 1.10 17.76
CA GLU A 176 -15.77 0.86 17.48
C GLU A 176 -15.99 -0.50 16.84
N LEU A 177 -15.12 -0.88 15.91
CA LEU A 177 -15.23 -2.17 15.19
C LEU A 177 -15.04 -3.37 16.11
N VAL A 178 -14.09 -3.31 17.02
CA VAL A 178 -13.85 -4.39 18.00
C VAL A 178 -15.06 -4.63 18.90
N LYS A 179 -15.87 -3.59 19.17
CA LYS A 179 -17.09 -3.68 19.98
C LYS A 179 -18.34 -3.98 19.15
N ASN A 180 -18.24 -3.97 17.81
CA ASN A 180 -19.39 -4.14 16.94
C ASN A 180 -19.78 -5.63 16.86
N PRO A 181 -21.02 -6.03 17.25
CA PRO A 181 -21.43 -7.44 17.26
C PRO A 181 -21.36 -8.11 15.89
N ASN A 182 -21.70 -7.38 14.83
CA ASN A 182 -21.65 -7.91 13.45
C ASN A 182 -20.21 -8.17 13.00
N ALA A 183 -19.28 -7.26 13.35
CA ALA A 183 -17.86 -7.43 13.05
C ALA A 183 -17.25 -8.57 13.87
N GLN A 184 -17.64 -8.74 15.15
CA GLN A 184 -17.22 -9.86 15.98
C GLN A 184 -17.68 -11.19 15.39
N THR A 185 -18.96 -11.32 15.08
CA THR A 185 -19.51 -12.57 14.53
C THR A 185 -18.95 -12.91 13.15
N ALA A 186 -18.78 -11.90 12.27
CA ALA A 186 -18.40 -12.13 10.88
C ALA A 186 -16.88 -12.27 10.66
N TYR A 187 -16.04 -11.71 11.56
CA TYR A 187 -14.63 -11.57 11.27
C TYR A 187 -13.70 -11.80 12.49
N PHE A 188 -13.95 -11.17 13.63
CA PHE A 188 -13.01 -11.22 14.75
C PHE A 188 -13.14 -12.47 15.63
N GLY A 189 -14.35 -13.02 15.79
CA GLY A 189 -14.65 -14.07 16.75
C GLY A 189 -14.67 -13.56 18.21
N ASP A 190 -15.26 -14.36 19.12
CA ASP A 190 -15.48 -13.97 20.53
C ASP A 190 -14.18 -13.80 21.34
N SER A 191 -13.07 -14.35 20.88
CA SER A 191 -11.78 -14.30 21.57
C SER A 191 -10.86 -13.18 21.14
N PHE A 192 -11.27 -12.33 20.20
CA PHE A 192 -10.44 -11.24 19.68
C PHE A 192 -10.26 -10.17 20.74
N LYS A 193 -9.02 -9.98 21.19
CA LYS A 193 -8.62 -8.90 22.08
C LYS A 193 -7.76 -7.91 21.34
N PHE A 194 -8.17 -6.67 21.36
CA PHE A 194 -7.44 -5.52 20.84
C PHE A 194 -7.01 -4.68 22.06
N ASN A 195 -5.71 -4.66 22.31
CA ASN A 195 -5.11 -3.90 23.44
C ASN A 195 -4.55 -2.59 22.91
#